data_7206940925b62e420a62a43c9177903a
#
_entry.id   7206940925b62e420a62a43c9177903a
#
_cell.length_a   1.000
_cell.length_b   1.000
_cell.length_c   1.000
_cell.angle_alpha   90.00
_cell.angle_beta   90.00
_cell.angle_gamma   90.00
#
_symmetry.space_group_name_H-M   'P 1'
#
loop_
_entity.id
_entity.type
_entity.pdbx_description
1 polymer ?
#
loop_
_entity_poly.entity_id
_entity_poly.type
_entity_poly.pdbx_seq_one_letter_code
_entity_poly.pdbx_strand_id
1 'polypeptide(L)'
;MHKPSAAARTRPSFVRSLSAPLAAISLAALAACAIPTHPDSSAPPSDPFNPAAIQLIDDTSWQLASWRNADGTQRELPPQDQGANGQPAVPTLTLSTADGVRRAAGFSGCNRFGGTYAVKNGLLSFGPLAGTRMACPNSAGGKLEAPYLDALAHVTKAGLQMQAPQQLYLVTQDGATLTFSRRDTP
;
A
#
# COMPACT_ATOMS: atom_id res chain seq x y z
N MET A 1 77.11 56.26 7.67
CA MET A 1 77.97 56.66 8.81
C MET A 1 77.44 55.99 10.07
N HIS A 2 78.26 55.27 10.72
CA HIS A 2 78.28 54.79 12.10
C HIS A 2 77.31 53.64 12.54
N LYS A 3 77.92 52.46 12.56
CA LYS A 3 77.88 51.44 13.59
C LYS A 3 78.33 52.04 14.96
N PRO A 4 78.22 51.44 16.13
CA PRO A 4 78.17 50.03 16.46
C PRO A 4 77.41 49.63 17.76
N SER A 5 77.48 48.32 18.04
CA SER A 5 77.83 47.62 19.32
C SER A 5 76.66 47.33 20.26
N ALA A 6 76.49 46.20 20.73
CA ALA A 6 77.12 45.00 21.23
C ALA A 6 76.42 44.57 22.52
N ALA A 7 76.28 43.29 22.60
CA ALA A 7 76.48 42.42 23.76
C ALA A 7 75.53 42.44 24.95
N ALA A 8 74.93 41.36 25.34
CA ALA A 8 75.39 40.44 26.38
C ALA A 8 74.33 39.34 26.71
N ARG A 9 74.79 38.20 26.61
CA ARG A 9 74.61 36.96 27.40
C ARG A 9 73.75 37.05 28.66
N THR A 10 72.83 36.10 28.84
CA THR A 10 72.86 35.13 29.97
C THR A 10 71.85 34.03 29.79
N ARG A 11 72.28 32.83 29.98
CA ARG A 11 71.54 31.56 30.29
C ARG A 11 71.42 31.47 31.81
N PRO A 12 70.79 30.49 32.42
CA PRO A 12 69.72 29.60 32.10
C PRO A 12 68.62 29.52 33.20
N SER A 13 67.50 28.89 32.98
CA SER A 13 66.87 28.14 34.08
C SER A 13 65.84 27.17 33.56
N PHE A 14 66.09 25.94 33.90
CA PHE A 14 65.17 24.79 33.83
C PHE A 14 63.89 25.08 34.57
N VAL A 15 62.78 24.92 33.87
CA VAL A 15 61.51 24.60 34.54
C VAL A 15 60.90 23.40 33.80
N ARG A 16 60.93 22.26 34.46
CA ARG A 16 60.16 21.09 34.19
C ARG A 16 58.67 21.48 34.31
N SER A 17 57.93 21.49 33.25
CA SER A 17 56.44 21.40 33.33
C SER A 17 55.99 20.02 32.97
N LEU A 18 55.41 19.39 33.95
CA LEU A 18 54.54 18.27 33.83
C LEU A 18 53.32 18.72 32.98
N SER A 19 53.20 18.19 31.80
CA SER A 19 51.95 18.21 31.06
C SER A 19 51.48 16.78 30.92
N ALA A 20 50.61 16.42 31.82
CA ALA A 20 49.85 15.18 31.77
C ALA A 20 48.80 15.18 30.65
N PRO A 21 48.39 14.05 30.19
CA PRO A 21 47.59 13.88 28.97
C PRO A 21 46.11 14.07 29.25
N LEU A 22 45.50 15.03 28.59
CA LEU A 22 44.07 15.29 28.57
C LEU A 22 43.49 15.19 27.13
N ALA A 23 43.92 14.18 26.41
CA ALA A 23 43.51 14.00 25.01
C ALA A 23 43.01 12.57 24.71
N ALA A 24 42.30 11.92 25.62
CA ALA A 24 41.83 10.55 25.41
C ALA A 24 40.36 10.27 25.78
N ILE A 25 39.47 11.25 25.87
CA ILE A 25 38.07 11.04 26.28
C ILE A 25 37.06 11.65 25.28
N SER A 26 37.40 11.87 24.03
CA SER A 26 36.44 12.46 23.07
C SER A 26 36.08 11.58 21.88
N LEU A 27 36.33 10.27 21.87
CA LEU A 27 36.04 9.40 20.73
C LEU A 27 35.00 8.28 20.99
N ALA A 28 34.26 8.30 22.10
CA ALA A 28 33.36 7.24 22.46
C ALA A 28 31.85 7.58 22.32
N ALA A 29 31.48 8.71 21.70
CA ALA A 29 30.09 9.16 21.66
C ALA A 29 29.43 9.16 20.26
N LEU A 30 29.99 8.51 19.24
CA LEU A 30 29.45 8.50 17.87
C LEU A 30 28.91 7.12 17.41
N ALA A 31 28.74 6.16 18.32
CA ALA A 31 28.30 4.81 17.96
C ALA A 31 26.82 4.52 18.28
N ALA A 32 25.95 5.52 18.42
CA ALA A 32 24.57 5.27 18.84
C ALA A 32 23.52 5.89 17.90
N CYS A 33 23.60 5.64 16.62
CA CYS A 33 22.43 5.77 15.72
C CYS A 33 22.62 4.84 14.51
N ALA A 34 22.81 3.57 14.74
CA ALA A 34 22.48 2.58 13.71
C ALA A 34 20.95 2.44 13.71
N ILE A 35 20.25 3.26 12.95
CA ILE A 35 18.86 3.01 12.61
C ILE A 35 18.88 1.71 11.80
N PRO A 36 18.20 0.64 12.23
CA PRO A 36 18.10 -0.57 11.42
C PRO A 36 17.43 -0.19 10.10
N THR A 37 18.18 -0.21 9.02
CA THR A 37 17.75 0.19 7.67
C THR A 37 17.00 -0.91 6.94
N HIS A 38 16.71 -2.03 7.60
CA HIS A 38 15.95 -3.13 7.00
C HIS A 38 14.75 -3.43 7.91
N PRO A 39 13.53 -3.46 7.36
CA PRO A 39 12.42 -4.06 8.09
C PRO A 39 12.81 -5.49 8.44
N ASP A 40 12.63 -5.83 9.70
CA ASP A 40 12.89 -7.18 10.20
C ASP A 40 12.07 -8.17 9.37
N SER A 41 12.76 -9.01 8.60
CA SER A 41 12.11 -10.03 7.76
C SER A 41 11.40 -11.11 8.61
N SER A 42 11.59 -11.10 9.91
CA SER A 42 10.90 -11.95 10.89
C SER A 42 9.63 -11.31 11.47
N ALA A 43 9.32 -10.05 11.12
CA ALA A 43 8.07 -9.43 11.55
C ALA A 43 6.87 -10.27 11.05
N PRO A 44 5.91 -10.60 11.91
CA PRO A 44 4.72 -11.32 11.48
C PRO A 44 4.01 -10.54 10.38
N PRO A 45 3.39 -11.24 9.38
CA PRO A 45 2.62 -10.59 8.35
C PRO A 45 1.62 -9.63 8.98
N SER A 46 1.57 -8.38 8.52
CA SER A 46 0.58 -7.42 8.99
C SER A 46 -0.82 -7.96 8.68
N ASP A 47 -1.73 -7.90 9.66
CA ASP A 47 -3.12 -8.28 9.47
C ASP A 47 -3.71 -7.42 8.33
N PRO A 48 -4.12 -8.01 7.19
CA PRO A 48 -4.69 -7.25 6.09
C PRO A 48 -6.01 -6.57 6.48
N PHE A 49 -6.69 -7.06 7.51
CA PHE A 49 -7.94 -6.50 8.02
C PHE A 49 -7.75 -5.39 9.05
N ASN A 50 -6.55 -4.81 9.15
CA ASN A 50 -6.33 -3.62 9.97
C ASN A 50 -7.20 -2.45 9.47
N PRO A 51 -8.12 -1.91 10.30
CA PRO A 51 -9.02 -0.82 9.92
C PRO A 51 -8.29 0.45 9.45
N ALA A 52 -7.07 0.67 9.92
CA ALA A 52 -6.26 1.81 9.49
C ALA A 52 -5.79 1.67 8.03
N ALA A 53 -5.51 0.46 7.55
CA ALA A 53 -5.05 0.24 6.19
C ALA A 53 -6.12 0.58 5.14
N ILE A 54 -7.39 0.32 5.43
CA ILE A 54 -8.48 0.57 4.48
C ILE A 54 -8.69 2.07 4.19
N GLN A 55 -8.17 2.97 5.03
CA GLN A 55 -8.18 4.42 4.76
C GLN A 55 -7.32 4.80 3.54
N LEU A 56 -6.42 3.91 3.11
CA LEU A 56 -5.52 4.11 1.97
C LEU A 56 -6.10 3.60 0.65
N ILE A 57 -7.41 3.27 0.62
CA ILE A 57 -8.05 2.67 -0.56
C ILE A 57 -8.44 3.70 -1.62
N ASP A 58 -8.46 4.98 -1.27
CA ASP A 58 -8.83 6.06 -2.18
C ASP A 58 -7.83 6.14 -3.36
N ASP A 59 -8.32 6.46 -4.55
CA ASP A 59 -7.57 6.60 -5.80
C ASP A 59 -6.78 5.33 -6.19
N THR A 60 -7.46 4.19 -6.08
CA THR A 60 -6.89 2.88 -6.34
C THR A 60 -7.69 2.09 -7.38
N SER A 61 -7.00 1.23 -8.14
CA SER A 61 -7.59 0.36 -9.14
C SER A 61 -7.23 -1.10 -8.90
N TRP A 62 -8.22 -1.97 -9.04
CA TRP A 62 -8.17 -3.37 -8.65
C TRP A 62 -8.74 -4.27 -9.74
N GLN A 63 -8.22 -5.49 -9.84
CA GLN A 63 -8.73 -6.54 -10.69
C GLN A 63 -9.01 -7.78 -9.84
N LEU A 64 -10.19 -8.39 -10.01
CA LEU A 64 -10.54 -9.61 -9.29
C LEU A 64 -9.55 -10.73 -9.63
N ALA A 65 -8.87 -11.24 -8.62
CA ALA A 65 -7.87 -12.30 -8.75
C ALA A 65 -8.44 -13.66 -8.35
N SER A 66 -9.29 -13.70 -7.33
CA SER A 66 -9.97 -14.91 -6.89
C SER A 66 -11.28 -14.60 -6.18
N TRP A 67 -12.18 -15.57 -6.19
CA TRP A 67 -13.46 -15.52 -5.49
C TRP A 67 -13.73 -16.87 -4.82
N ARG A 68 -13.73 -16.88 -3.52
CA ARG A 68 -14.05 -18.05 -2.70
C ARG A 68 -15.45 -17.90 -2.13
N ASN A 69 -16.30 -18.90 -2.35
CA ASN A 69 -17.64 -18.95 -1.77
C ASN A 69 -17.58 -19.21 -0.26
N ALA A 70 -18.69 -19.02 0.45
CA ALA A 70 -18.80 -19.23 1.88
C ALA A 70 -18.46 -20.68 2.34
N ASP A 71 -18.74 -21.66 1.48
CA ASP A 71 -18.42 -23.07 1.69
C ASP A 71 -16.94 -23.42 1.44
N GLY A 72 -16.12 -22.42 1.09
CA GLY A 72 -14.69 -22.59 0.80
C GLY A 72 -14.38 -22.98 -0.64
N THR A 73 -15.38 -23.26 -1.47
CA THR A 73 -15.16 -23.60 -2.89
C THR A 73 -14.68 -22.36 -3.67
N GLN A 74 -13.84 -22.60 -4.66
CA GLN A 74 -13.35 -21.53 -5.54
C GLN A 74 -14.33 -21.34 -6.70
N ARG A 75 -14.78 -20.10 -6.91
CA ARG A 75 -15.56 -19.76 -8.10
C ARG A 75 -14.64 -19.61 -9.29
N GLU A 76 -15.01 -20.23 -10.41
CA GLU A 76 -14.28 -20.10 -11.66
C GLU A 76 -14.40 -18.68 -12.20
N LEU A 77 -13.26 -18.09 -12.55
CA LEU A 77 -13.17 -16.77 -13.18
C LEU A 77 -12.77 -16.95 -14.65
N PRO A 78 -13.24 -16.07 -15.55
CA PRO A 78 -12.76 -16.08 -16.93
C PRO A 78 -11.27 -15.77 -16.99
N PRO A 79 -10.54 -16.23 -18.01
CA PRO A 79 -9.15 -15.87 -18.24
C PRO A 79 -8.98 -14.35 -18.34
N GLN A 80 -7.87 -13.84 -17.76
CA GLN A 80 -7.65 -12.39 -17.63
C GLN A 80 -7.44 -11.68 -18.98
N ASP A 81 -6.97 -12.41 -19.98
CA ASP A 81 -6.57 -11.93 -21.31
C ASP A 81 -7.66 -12.06 -22.39
N GLN A 82 -8.79 -12.69 -22.08
CA GLN A 82 -9.85 -12.99 -23.05
C GLN A 82 -11.02 -11.99 -23.06
N GLY A 83 -10.78 -10.74 -22.69
CA GLY A 83 -11.81 -9.70 -22.75
C GLY A 83 -12.08 -9.22 -24.18
N ALA A 84 -13.35 -9.01 -24.50
CA ALA A 84 -13.73 -8.38 -25.76
C ALA A 84 -13.35 -6.89 -25.79
N ASN A 85 -12.91 -6.38 -26.95
CA ASN A 85 -12.62 -4.96 -27.16
C ASN A 85 -11.55 -4.37 -26.19
N GLY A 86 -10.53 -5.15 -25.81
CA GLY A 86 -9.46 -4.69 -24.91
C GLY A 86 -9.90 -4.50 -23.46
N GLN A 87 -11.10 -4.92 -23.08
CA GLN A 87 -11.54 -4.94 -21.70
C GLN A 87 -11.07 -6.25 -21.04
N PRO A 88 -10.67 -6.21 -19.74
CA PRO A 88 -10.41 -7.46 -19.01
C PRO A 88 -11.65 -8.34 -18.98
N ALA A 89 -11.49 -9.65 -19.12
CA ALA A 89 -12.62 -10.59 -19.00
C ALA A 89 -13.11 -10.71 -17.55
N VAL A 90 -12.25 -10.46 -16.58
CA VAL A 90 -12.59 -10.50 -15.16
C VAL A 90 -13.05 -9.14 -14.63
N PRO A 91 -13.88 -9.13 -13.57
CA PRO A 91 -14.33 -7.90 -12.94
C PRO A 91 -13.18 -7.01 -12.43
N THR A 92 -13.40 -5.70 -12.53
CA THR A 92 -12.50 -4.67 -12.01
C THR A 92 -13.23 -3.70 -11.09
N LEU A 93 -12.50 -3.04 -10.22
CA LEU A 93 -12.99 -2.02 -9.30
C LEU A 93 -12.00 -0.86 -9.25
N THR A 94 -12.48 0.35 -9.52
CA THR A 94 -11.73 1.59 -9.36
C THR A 94 -12.42 2.45 -8.32
N LEU A 95 -11.67 2.94 -7.36
CA LEU A 95 -12.13 3.82 -6.29
C LEU A 95 -11.45 5.17 -6.48
N SER A 96 -12.22 6.23 -6.65
CA SER A 96 -11.69 7.55 -6.98
C SER A 96 -12.31 8.64 -6.14
N THR A 97 -11.50 9.67 -5.86
CA THR A 97 -11.92 10.91 -5.17
C THR A 97 -11.72 12.16 -6.04
N ALA A 98 -11.46 11.98 -7.34
CA ALA A 98 -11.08 13.07 -8.26
C ALA A 98 -12.04 14.27 -8.26
N ASP A 99 -13.34 14.05 -8.05
CA ASP A 99 -14.35 15.11 -8.01
C ASP A 99 -14.71 15.55 -6.58
N GLY A 100 -13.90 15.20 -5.59
CA GLY A 100 -14.19 15.44 -4.17
C GLY A 100 -15.27 14.53 -3.58
N VAL A 101 -15.78 13.57 -4.37
CA VAL A 101 -16.77 12.57 -3.96
C VAL A 101 -16.19 11.18 -4.19
N ARG A 102 -16.33 10.30 -3.21
CA ARG A 102 -15.91 8.90 -3.34
C ARG A 102 -16.78 8.16 -4.34
N ARG A 103 -16.21 7.82 -5.49
CA ARG A 103 -16.87 7.11 -6.59
C ARG A 103 -16.26 5.73 -6.78
N ALA A 104 -17.12 4.72 -6.86
CA ALA A 104 -16.76 3.39 -7.30
C ALA A 104 -17.18 3.20 -8.74
N ALA A 105 -16.29 2.67 -9.57
CA ALA A 105 -16.57 2.34 -10.96
C ALA A 105 -15.79 1.08 -11.35
N GLY A 106 -16.19 0.45 -12.46
CA GLY A 106 -15.45 -0.72 -12.94
C GLY A 106 -16.17 -1.45 -14.05
N PHE A 107 -15.76 -2.70 -14.21
CA PHE A 107 -16.33 -3.66 -15.13
C PHE A 107 -16.79 -4.90 -14.36
N SER A 108 -18.00 -5.35 -14.59
CA SER A 108 -18.62 -6.45 -13.83
C SER A 108 -18.50 -7.83 -14.49
N GLY A 109 -17.73 -7.90 -15.59
CA GLY A 109 -17.61 -9.10 -16.42
C GLY A 109 -18.37 -9.02 -17.76
N CYS A 110 -19.39 -8.17 -17.83
CA CYS A 110 -20.13 -7.85 -19.07
C CYS A 110 -20.29 -6.36 -19.24
N ASN A 111 -20.74 -5.66 -18.21
CA ASN A 111 -21.09 -4.26 -18.25
C ASN A 111 -20.15 -3.40 -17.40
N ARG A 112 -20.02 -2.14 -17.77
CA ARG A 112 -19.43 -1.13 -16.89
C ARG A 112 -20.45 -0.76 -15.82
N PHE A 113 -19.97 -0.52 -14.61
CA PHE A 113 -20.81 -0.03 -13.52
C PHE A 113 -20.20 1.21 -12.86
N GLY A 114 -21.03 1.93 -12.15
CA GLY A 114 -20.63 3.08 -11.35
C GLY A 114 -21.59 3.32 -10.20
N GLY A 115 -21.10 3.99 -9.17
CA GLY A 115 -21.83 4.36 -7.97
C GLY A 115 -20.93 5.10 -6.99
N THR A 116 -21.24 5.03 -5.72
CA THR A 116 -20.48 5.66 -4.64
C THR A 116 -19.93 4.60 -3.68
N TYR A 117 -18.90 4.96 -2.91
CA TYR A 117 -18.45 4.17 -1.78
C TYR A 117 -18.21 5.07 -0.57
N ALA A 118 -18.17 4.47 0.60
CA ALA A 118 -17.81 5.13 1.84
C ALA A 118 -16.83 4.28 2.64
N VAL A 119 -15.93 4.96 3.36
CA VAL A 119 -15.07 4.33 4.37
C VAL A 119 -15.40 4.99 5.71
N LYS A 120 -15.94 4.21 6.65
CA LYS A 120 -16.28 4.67 8.00
C LYS A 120 -15.80 3.64 9.02
N ASN A 121 -15.02 4.09 9.98
CA ASN A 121 -14.52 3.23 11.06
C ASN A 121 -13.82 1.94 10.57
N GLY A 122 -13.06 2.03 9.47
CA GLY A 122 -12.40 0.88 8.87
C GLY A 122 -13.31 -0.04 8.06
N LEU A 123 -14.56 0.32 7.85
CA LEU A 123 -15.50 -0.41 7.01
C LEU A 123 -15.62 0.28 5.64
N LEU A 124 -15.44 -0.50 4.58
CA LEU A 124 -15.75 -0.11 3.20
C LEU A 124 -17.17 -0.55 2.88
N SER A 125 -17.97 0.34 2.36
CA SER A 125 -19.34 0.05 1.89
C SER A 125 -19.60 0.71 0.54
N PHE A 126 -20.47 0.10 -0.26
CA PHE A 126 -20.86 0.63 -1.56
C PHE A 126 -22.31 1.10 -1.50
N GLY A 127 -22.57 2.26 -2.11
CA GLY A 127 -23.92 2.74 -2.38
C GLY A 127 -24.53 1.98 -3.57
N PRO A 128 -25.72 2.40 -4.04
CA PRO A 128 -26.32 1.80 -5.21
C PRO A 128 -25.37 1.81 -6.42
N LEU A 129 -25.14 0.65 -7.02
CA LEU A 129 -24.33 0.48 -8.20
C LEU A 129 -25.22 0.31 -9.42
N ALA A 130 -25.03 1.16 -10.43
CA ALA A 130 -25.77 1.10 -11.69
C ALA A 130 -24.83 0.69 -12.84
N GLY A 131 -25.26 -0.21 -13.68
CA GLY A 131 -24.49 -0.70 -14.83
C GLY A 131 -25.11 -0.33 -16.17
N THR A 132 -24.29 -0.39 -17.24
CA THR A 132 -24.79 -0.44 -18.62
C THR A 132 -25.57 -1.74 -18.82
N ARG A 133 -26.32 -1.84 -19.91
CA ARG A 133 -27.20 -2.99 -20.16
C ARG A 133 -26.89 -3.66 -21.50
N MET A 134 -25.63 -4.06 -21.69
CA MET A 134 -25.28 -4.94 -22.81
C MET A 134 -25.70 -6.38 -22.49
N ALA A 135 -26.20 -7.09 -23.49
CA ALA A 135 -26.49 -8.51 -23.35
C ALA A 135 -25.20 -9.31 -23.60
N CYS A 136 -24.77 -10.11 -22.63
CA CYS A 136 -23.64 -11.04 -22.74
C CYS A 136 -24.12 -12.48 -22.49
N PRO A 137 -25.07 -12.99 -23.29
CA PRO A 137 -25.60 -14.33 -23.09
C PRO A 137 -24.46 -15.34 -23.25
N ASN A 138 -24.44 -16.34 -22.36
CA ASN A 138 -23.50 -17.47 -22.42
C ASN A 138 -22.02 -17.13 -22.23
N SER A 139 -21.64 -15.87 -21.95
CA SER A 139 -20.27 -15.53 -21.61
C SER A 139 -19.99 -15.82 -20.13
N ALA A 140 -18.77 -16.24 -19.83
CA ALA A 140 -18.34 -16.45 -18.45
C ALA A 140 -18.44 -15.14 -17.63
N GLY A 141 -18.07 -14.01 -18.24
CA GLY A 141 -18.18 -12.69 -17.60
C GLY A 141 -19.62 -12.27 -17.33
N GLY A 142 -20.56 -12.54 -18.27
CA GLY A 142 -21.98 -12.24 -18.09
C GLY A 142 -22.61 -13.00 -16.92
N LYS A 143 -22.15 -14.22 -16.65
CA LYS A 143 -22.59 -15.00 -15.48
C LYS A 143 -22.07 -14.45 -14.16
N LEU A 144 -20.98 -13.69 -14.18
CA LEU A 144 -20.41 -13.09 -12.98
C LEU A 144 -21.03 -11.73 -12.61
N GLU A 145 -21.62 -11.02 -13.57
CA GLU A 145 -22.07 -9.63 -13.37
C GLU A 145 -23.01 -9.48 -12.19
N ALA A 146 -24.16 -10.13 -12.20
CA ALA A 146 -25.14 -9.99 -11.13
C ALA A 146 -24.60 -10.44 -9.77
N PRO A 147 -23.95 -11.61 -9.64
CA PRO A 147 -23.31 -12.02 -8.38
C PRO A 147 -22.22 -11.05 -7.90
N TYR A 148 -21.46 -10.46 -8.82
CA TYR A 148 -20.39 -9.54 -8.46
C TYR A 148 -20.92 -8.21 -7.89
N LEU A 149 -21.91 -7.61 -8.55
CA LEU A 149 -22.54 -6.39 -8.07
C LEU A 149 -23.27 -6.62 -6.74
N ASP A 150 -23.91 -7.77 -6.57
CA ASP A 150 -24.53 -8.19 -5.32
C ASP A 150 -23.48 -8.35 -4.20
N ALA A 151 -22.36 -9.01 -4.48
CA ALA A 151 -21.28 -9.15 -3.52
C ALA A 151 -20.73 -7.79 -3.05
N LEU A 152 -20.54 -6.82 -3.97
CA LEU A 152 -20.11 -5.48 -3.60
C LEU A 152 -21.14 -4.77 -2.71
N ALA A 153 -22.44 -4.93 -3.00
CA ALA A 153 -23.50 -4.33 -2.19
C ALA A 153 -23.58 -4.89 -0.76
N HIS A 154 -23.07 -6.10 -0.53
CA HIS A 154 -23.15 -6.81 0.74
C HIS A 154 -21.80 -7.00 1.43
N VAL A 155 -20.81 -6.15 1.16
CA VAL A 155 -19.52 -6.17 1.86
C VAL A 155 -19.70 -5.84 3.34
N THR A 156 -19.18 -6.70 4.20
CA THR A 156 -19.21 -6.54 5.67
C THR A 156 -17.82 -6.33 6.25
N LYS A 157 -16.76 -6.75 5.56
CA LYS A 157 -15.38 -6.61 6.00
C LYS A 157 -14.47 -6.34 4.80
N ALA A 158 -13.52 -5.43 4.97
CA ALA A 158 -12.52 -5.15 3.96
C ALA A 158 -11.13 -5.18 4.58
N GLY A 159 -10.16 -5.70 3.83
CA GLY A 159 -8.76 -5.75 4.23
C GLY A 159 -7.87 -5.29 3.10
N LEU A 160 -6.78 -4.61 3.42
CA LEU A 160 -5.82 -4.10 2.45
C LEU A 160 -4.40 -4.54 2.83
N GLN A 161 -3.80 -5.36 1.98
CA GLN A 161 -2.38 -5.71 2.07
C GLN A 161 -1.57 -4.69 1.25
N MET A 162 -0.73 -3.92 1.94
CA MET A 162 0.08 -2.88 1.32
C MET A 162 1.43 -3.40 0.80
N GLN A 163 1.93 -4.50 1.34
CA GLN A 163 3.16 -5.14 0.84
C GLN A 163 2.91 -5.80 -0.51
N ALA A 164 3.90 -5.76 -1.39
CA ALA A 164 3.79 -6.39 -2.70
C ALA A 164 3.73 -7.92 -2.60
N PRO A 165 2.83 -8.58 -3.39
CA PRO A 165 1.84 -7.95 -4.25
C PRO A 165 0.70 -7.34 -3.45
N GLN A 166 0.33 -6.08 -3.77
CA GLN A 166 -0.78 -5.41 -3.08
C GLN A 166 -2.11 -6.10 -3.38
N GLN A 167 -2.88 -6.37 -2.34
CA GLN A 167 -4.16 -7.07 -2.45
C GLN A 167 -5.25 -6.38 -1.62
N LEU A 168 -6.46 -6.35 -2.19
CA LEU A 168 -7.68 -5.97 -1.49
C LEU A 168 -8.53 -7.21 -1.26
N TYR A 169 -8.97 -7.39 -0.03
CA TYR A 169 -9.87 -8.49 0.38
C TYR A 169 -11.23 -7.89 0.74
N LEU A 170 -12.29 -8.42 0.15
CA LEU A 170 -13.66 -8.08 0.51
C LEU A 170 -14.37 -9.34 0.99
N VAL A 171 -14.93 -9.28 2.19
CA VAL A 171 -15.75 -10.36 2.75
C VAL A 171 -17.19 -9.90 2.75
N THR A 172 -18.06 -10.73 2.19
CA THR A 172 -19.49 -10.46 2.07
C THR A 172 -20.30 -10.98 3.25
N GLN A 173 -21.52 -10.57 3.36
CA GLN A 173 -22.43 -10.96 4.44
C GLN A 173 -22.65 -12.47 4.53
N ASP A 174 -22.66 -13.17 3.40
CA ASP A 174 -22.78 -14.64 3.33
C ASP A 174 -21.45 -15.36 3.63
N GLY A 175 -20.34 -14.63 3.85
CA GLY A 175 -19.04 -15.19 4.17
C GLY A 175 -18.16 -15.48 2.96
N ALA A 176 -18.59 -15.16 1.73
CA ALA A 176 -17.72 -15.28 0.58
C ALA A 176 -16.59 -14.25 0.64
N THR A 177 -15.46 -14.57 0.02
CA THR A 177 -14.28 -13.69 -0.01
C THR A 177 -13.85 -13.43 -1.45
N LEU A 178 -13.80 -12.15 -1.81
CA LEU A 178 -13.25 -11.67 -3.07
C LEU A 178 -11.85 -11.13 -2.82
N THR A 179 -10.87 -11.61 -3.55
CA THR A 179 -9.48 -11.12 -3.50
C THR A 179 -9.17 -10.41 -4.80
N PHE A 180 -8.64 -9.21 -4.68
CA PHE A 180 -8.25 -8.38 -5.82
C PHE A 180 -6.75 -8.14 -5.81
N SER A 181 -6.15 -8.10 -6.99
CA SER A 181 -4.78 -7.62 -7.20
C SER A 181 -4.81 -6.15 -7.61
N ARG A 182 -3.81 -5.39 -7.14
CA ARG A 182 -3.62 -4.00 -7.56
C ARG A 182 -3.39 -3.94 -9.07
N ARG A 183 -4.02 -2.97 -9.69
CA ARG A 183 -3.71 -2.58 -11.06
C ARG A 183 -2.95 -1.26 -11.03
N ASP A 184 -1.87 -1.19 -11.77
CA ASP A 184 -1.27 0.11 -12.07
C ASP A 184 -2.24 0.87 -12.96
N THR A 185 -2.57 2.10 -12.57
CA THR A 185 -3.35 2.98 -13.43
C THR A 185 -2.43 3.42 -14.57
N PRO A 186 -2.83 3.25 -15.84
CA PRO A 186 -2.04 3.71 -16.96
C PRO A 186 -1.90 5.24 -16.97
#